data_9a2fc8e4032241b380a4753bed1f517f
#
_entry.id   9a2fc8e4032241b380a4753bed1f517f
#
_cell.length_a   1.000
_cell.length_b   1.000
_cell.length_c   1.000
_cell.angle_alpha   90.00
_cell.angle_beta   90.00
_cell.angle_gamma   90.00
#
_symmetry.space_group_name_H-M   'P 1'
#
loop_
_entity.id
_entity.type
_entity.pdbx_description
1 polymer ?
#
loop_
_entity_poly.entity_id
_entity_poly.type
_entity_poly.pdbx_seq_one_letter_code
_entity_poly.pdbx_strand_id
1 'polypeptide(L)'
;MKDKVQIIKQQEDIKKSLSSGTGAAAPIIPISAQLKYNIDVVVDYLCRIPIPAREFTVPPYMIVIRSFDVNRPGEDAEEFKGGVAGGTILKGCLKVGDEIAIRPGKLTRSTSTGKTSWTEIKSIIKTLQADSNQLMYAIPGGLIAVGTKVDPQFTRSDNMVGQIIGHPGKMPEVFIEIDVQTTFLKRIVGTKEDNNRIENIRTDETLLINIGSTSCGGNVVSVRDVSLLNSSLIIIALELCKDLIDEACMR
;
A
#
# COMPACT_ATOMS: atom_id res chain seq x y z
N MET A 1 -5.31 -38.22 -23.11
CA MET A 1 -4.11 -37.86 -23.87
C MET A 1 -4.16 -36.45 -24.48
N LYS A 2 -5.29 -36.04 -25.05
CA LYS A 2 -5.45 -34.66 -25.59
C LYS A 2 -5.26 -33.56 -24.55
N ASP A 3 -5.73 -33.76 -23.32
CA ASP A 3 -5.64 -32.77 -22.26
C ASP A 3 -4.20 -32.49 -21.79
N LYS A 4 -3.34 -33.50 -21.74
CA LYS A 4 -1.92 -33.33 -21.42
C LYS A 4 -1.18 -32.48 -22.46
N VAL A 5 -1.47 -32.69 -23.73
CA VAL A 5 -0.86 -31.94 -24.84
C VAL A 5 -1.29 -30.47 -24.82
N GLN A 6 -2.55 -30.22 -24.47
CA GLN A 6 -3.07 -28.86 -24.34
C GLN A 6 -2.43 -28.10 -23.17
N ILE A 7 -2.27 -28.75 -22.01
CA ILE A 7 -1.58 -28.18 -20.84
C ILE A 7 -0.13 -27.82 -21.17
N ILE A 8 0.60 -28.72 -21.86
CA ILE A 8 2.00 -28.48 -22.25
C ILE A 8 2.10 -27.29 -23.20
N LYS A 9 1.23 -27.18 -24.20
CA LYS A 9 1.19 -26.05 -25.12
C LYS A 9 0.90 -24.72 -24.40
N GLN A 10 -0.07 -24.70 -23.50
CA GLN A 10 -0.38 -23.50 -22.70
C GLN A 10 0.82 -23.09 -21.82
N GLN A 11 1.52 -24.06 -21.24
CA GLN A 11 2.72 -23.81 -20.45
C GLN A 11 3.86 -23.22 -21.28
N GLU A 12 4.07 -23.69 -22.49
CA GLU A 12 5.06 -23.16 -23.43
C GLU A 12 4.67 -21.75 -23.93
N ASP A 13 3.40 -21.50 -24.20
CA ASP A 13 2.91 -20.18 -24.61
C ASP A 13 3.08 -19.13 -23.48
N ILE A 14 2.77 -19.51 -22.24
CA ILE A 14 3.00 -18.64 -21.06
C ILE A 14 4.51 -18.40 -20.89
N LYS A 15 5.33 -19.44 -20.98
CA LYS A 15 6.78 -19.31 -20.86
C LYS A 15 7.37 -18.40 -21.94
N LYS A 16 6.84 -18.48 -23.15
CA LYS A 16 7.20 -17.61 -24.27
C LYS A 16 6.81 -16.14 -24.02
N SER A 17 5.62 -15.90 -23.47
CA SER A 17 5.16 -14.56 -23.14
C SER A 17 5.93 -13.93 -21.97
N LEU A 18 6.48 -14.73 -21.07
CA LEU A 18 7.29 -14.31 -19.93
C LEU A 18 8.80 -14.31 -20.20
N SER A 19 9.23 -14.67 -21.42
CA SER A 19 10.65 -14.83 -21.78
C SER A 19 11.48 -13.55 -21.69
N SER A 20 10.84 -12.40 -21.56
CA SER A 20 11.49 -11.09 -21.38
C SER A 20 10.88 -10.37 -20.18
N GLY A 21 11.59 -10.26 -19.07
CA GLY A 21 11.17 -9.52 -17.91
C GLY A 21 11.40 -10.24 -16.58
N THR A 22 10.88 -9.68 -15.50
CA THR A 22 11.01 -10.23 -14.13
C THR A 22 10.37 -11.62 -13.96
N GLY A 23 9.42 -11.98 -14.81
CA GLY A 23 8.76 -13.29 -14.81
C GLY A 23 9.51 -14.38 -15.55
N ALA A 24 10.62 -14.07 -16.27
CA ALA A 24 11.33 -15.06 -17.09
C ALA A 24 11.88 -16.25 -16.30
N ALA A 25 12.25 -16.02 -15.03
CA ALA A 25 12.75 -17.06 -14.13
C ALA A 25 11.67 -17.68 -13.23
N ALA A 26 10.41 -17.24 -13.36
CA ALA A 26 9.33 -17.75 -12.53
C ALA A 26 8.94 -19.17 -12.93
N PRO A 27 8.75 -20.11 -11.99
CA PRO A 27 8.26 -21.43 -12.28
C PRO A 27 6.79 -21.41 -12.70
N ILE A 28 6.43 -22.24 -13.66
CA ILE A 28 5.06 -22.44 -14.11
C ILE A 28 4.63 -23.83 -13.70
N ILE A 29 3.75 -23.93 -12.71
CA ILE A 29 3.30 -25.17 -12.10
C ILE A 29 1.84 -25.39 -12.46
N PRO A 30 1.51 -26.39 -13.31
CA PRO A 30 0.13 -26.75 -13.57
C PRO A 30 -0.48 -27.45 -12.35
N ILE A 31 -1.58 -26.93 -11.84
CA ILE A 31 -2.26 -27.45 -10.64
C ILE A 31 -3.70 -27.83 -10.92
N SER A 32 -4.24 -28.72 -10.12
CA SER A 32 -5.68 -28.98 -9.99
C SER A 32 -6.03 -28.97 -8.50
N ALA A 33 -6.71 -27.94 -8.03
CA ALA A 33 -7.15 -27.85 -6.64
C ALA A 33 -8.13 -28.97 -6.27
N GLN A 34 -9.06 -29.28 -7.18
CA GLN A 34 -10.07 -30.33 -6.97
C GLN A 34 -9.46 -31.72 -6.85
N LEU A 35 -8.44 -32.02 -7.67
CA LEU A 35 -7.75 -33.31 -7.68
C LEU A 35 -6.52 -33.32 -6.75
N LYS A 36 -6.23 -32.23 -6.07
CA LYS A 36 -5.03 -32.01 -5.26
C LYS A 36 -3.72 -32.29 -6.01
N TYR A 37 -3.74 -32.15 -7.34
CA TYR A 37 -2.57 -32.41 -8.17
C TYR A 37 -1.57 -31.24 -8.10
N ASN A 38 -0.28 -31.55 -7.84
CA ASN A 38 0.83 -30.60 -7.73
C ASN A 38 0.63 -29.49 -6.67
N ILE A 39 -0.25 -29.65 -5.71
CA ILE A 39 -0.41 -28.68 -4.61
C ILE A 39 0.81 -28.72 -3.69
N ASP A 40 1.35 -29.93 -3.43
CA ASP A 40 2.57 -30.17 -2.67
C ASP A 40 3.79 -29.45 -3.29
N VAL A 41 3.91 -29.45 -4.62
CA VAL A 41 4.98 -28.73 -5.35
C VAL A 41 4.87 -27.21 -5.13
N VAL A 42 3.66 -26.64 -5.14
CA VAL A 42 3.45 -25.21 -4.86
C VAL A 42 3.82 -24.89 -3.41
N VAL A 43 3.40 -25.73 -2.46
CA VAL A 43 3.72 -25.55 -1.03
C VAL A 43 5.23 -25.64 -0.80
N ASP A 44 5.92 -26.64 -1.38
CA ASP A 44 7.36 -26.78 -1.29
C ASP A 44 8.08 -25.55 -1.85
N TYR A 45 7.62 -25.03 -3.00
CA TYR A 45 8.18 -23.83 -3.58
C TYR A 45 8.00 -22.61 -2.68
N LEU A 46 6.81 -22.42 -2.10
CA LEU A 46 6.53 -21.33 -1.16
C LEU A 46 7.42 -21.41 0.10
N CYS A 47 7.64 -22.64 0.62
CA CYS A 47 8.51 -22.84 1.78
C CYS A 47 10.00 -22.56 1.49
N ARG A 48 10.41 -22.60 0.22
CA ARG A 48 11.79 -22.30 -0.20
C ARG A 48 12.04 -20.83 -0.50
N ILE A 49 11.00 -19.99 -0.52
CA ILE A 49 11.17 -18.55 -0.72
C ILE A 49 11.96 -17.98 0.47
N PRO A 50 13.11 -17.34 0.22
CA PRO A 50 13.91 -16.79 1.30
C PRO A 50 13.15 -15.66 2.01
N ILE A 51 13.21 -15.67 3.33
CA ILE A 51 12.63 -14.58 4.14
C ILE A 51 13.47 -13.32 3.90
N PRO A 52 12.88 -12.20 3.47
CA PRO A 52 13.61 -10.96 3.25
C PRO A 52 14.23 -10.44 4.55
N ALA A 53 15.44 -9.87 4.45
CA ALA A 53 16.06 -9.22 5.58
C ALA A 53 15.21 -8.05 6.08
N ARG A 54 15.01 -7.96 7.39
CA ARG A 54 14.16 -6.94 8.01
C ARG A 54 14.97 -6.11 8.99
N GLU A 55 14.72 -4.82 9.01
CA GLU A 55 15.40 -3.87 9.89
C GLU A 55 14.58 -3.66 11.16
N PHE A 56 15.08 -4.15 12.29
CA PHE A 56 14.40 -4.05 13.59
C PHE A 56 14.85 -2.87 14.45
N THR A 57 16.07 -2.37 14.22
CA THR A 57 16.73 -1.38 15.07
C THR A 57 16.50 0.07 14.66
N VAL A 58 15.93 0.27 13.48
CA VAL A 58 15.59 1.59 12.96
C VAL A 58 14.25 2.09 13.54
N PRO A 59 13.94 3.38 13.44
CA PRO A 59 12.65 3.91 13.84
C PRO A 59 11.51 3.17 13.14
N PRO A 60 10.40 2.89 13.86
CA PRO A 60 9.27 2.14 13.29
C PRO A 60 8.60 2.91 12.18
N TYR A 61 8.21 2.16 11.16
CA TYR A 61 7.47 2.64 10.00
C TYR A 61 6.39 1.63 9.65
N MET A 62 5.15 1.98 9.92
CA MET A 62 3.97 1.16 9.65
C MET A 62 3.05 1.87 8.67
N ILE A 63 2.59 1.15 7.66
CA ILE A 63 1.56 1.63 6.72
C ILE A 63 0.21 1.14 7.20
N VAL A 64 -0.76 2.05 7.30
CA VAL A 64 -2.14 1.75 7.64
C VAL A 64 -2.87 1.26 6.38
N ILE A 65 -3.43 0.06 6.45
CA ILE A 65 -4.17 -0.59 5.35
C ILE A 65 -5.67 -0.58 5.63
N ARG A 66 -6.05 -0.62 6.91
CA ARG A 66 -7.42 -0.58 7.39
C ARG A 66 -7.50 0.26 8.66
N SER A 67 -8.65 0.83 8.94
CA SER A 67 -8.91 1.46 10.23
C SER A 67 -10.35 1.22 10.70
N PHE A 68 -10.53 1.11 12.01
CA PHE A 68 -11.78 0.68 12.60
C PHE A 68 -12.13 1.53 13.81
N ASP A 69 -13.43 1.78 13.96
CA ASP A 69 -14.06 2.16 15.23
C ASP A 69 -14.59 0.87 15.87
N VAL A 70 -14.08 0.53 17.04
CA VAL A 70 -14.42 -0.70 17.75
C VAL A 70 -15.45 -0.49 18.86
N ASN A 71 -15.95 0.74 19.01
CA ASN A 71 -16.97 1.08 20.00
C ASN A 71 -18.34 0.64 19.52
N ARG A 72 -19.14 0.14 20.44
CA ARG A 72 -20.52 -0.25 20.14
C ARG A 72 -21.45 0.94 20.27
N PRO A 73 -22.49 1.03 19.43
CA PRO A 73 -23.52 2.04 19.60
C PRO A 73 -24.16 1.92 21.00
N GLY A 74 -24.17 3.01 21.77
CA GLY A 74 -24.76 3.07 23.11
C GLY A 74 -23.81 2.74 24.26
N GLU A 75 -22.52 2.56 24.02
CA GLU A 75 -21.51 2.51 25.09
C GLU A 75 -21.36 3.88 25.77
N ASP A 76 -21.12 3.90 27.08
CA ASP A 76 -20.89 5.12 27.83
C ASP A 76 -19.58 5.78 27.41
N ALA A 77 -19.54 7.11 27.42
CA ALA A 77 -18.37 7.88 26.95
C ALA A 77 -17.08 7.57 27.73
N GLU A 78 -17.20 7.12 28.97
CA GLU A 78 -16.07 6.72 29.81
C GLU A 78 -15.45 5.37 29.38
N GLU A 79 -16.21 4.52 28.71
CA GLU A 79 -15.79 3.20 28.23
C GLU A 79 -15.25 3.24 26.78
N PHE A 80 -15.31 4.40 26.12
CA PHE A 80 -14.86 4.53 24.73
C PHE A 80 -13.40 4.15 24.57
N LYS A 81 -13.23 3.18 23.70
CA LYS A 81 -11.91 2.79 23.20
C LYS A 81 -11.51 3.72 22.08
N GLY A 82 -10.25 4.08 22.06
CA GLY A 82 -9.69 4.83 20.93
C GLY A 82 -9.75 4.02 19.63
N GLY A 83 -9.57 4.71 18.51
CA GLY A 83 -9.59 4.10 17.20
C GLY A 83 -8.48 3.08 17.00
N VAL A 84 -8.73 2.11 16.13
CA VAL A 84 -7.80 1.03 15.79
C VAL A 84 -7.29 1.20 14.35
N ALA A 85 -5.98 1.15 14.18
CA ALA A 85 -5.31 1.13 12.88
C ALA A 85 -4.75 -0.26 12.59
N GLY A 86 -5.17 -0.85 11.49
CA GLY A 86 -4.66 -2.13 10.99
C GLY A 86 -3.68 -1.92 9.84
N GLY A 87 -2.54 -2.59 9.87
CA GLY A 87 -1.57 -2.43 8.81
C GLY A 87 -0.35 -3.32 8.96
N THR A 88 0.70 -3.01 8.20
CA THR A 88 1.94 -3.75 8.25
C THR A 88 3.11 -2.86 8.67
N ILE A 89 3.95 -3.38 9.54
CA ILE A 89 5.19 -2.73 9.93
C ILE A 89 6.24 -3.11 8.88
N LEU A 90 6.83 -2.10 8.23
CA LEU A 90 7.88 -2.30 7.24
C LEU A 90 9.28 -2.31 7.88
N LYS A 91 9.46 -1.48 8.91
CA LYS A 91 10.74 -1.29 9.61
C LYS A 91 10.50 -1.05 11.09
N GLY A 92 11.52 -1.33 11.90
CA GLY A 92 11.54 -1.03 13.32
C GLY A 92 10.64 -1.94 14.16
N CYS A 93 10.35 -1.49 15.37
CA CYS A 93 9.54 -2.22 16.34
C CYS A 93 8.60 -1.24 17.06
N LEU A 94 7.34 -1.64 17.22
CA LEU A 94 6.34 -0.93 18.02
C LEU A 94 6.05 -1.71 19.29
N LYS A 95 5.89 -1.01 20.41
CA LYS A 95 5.59 -1.58 21.73
C LYS A 95 4.32 -0.97 22.31
N VAL A 96 3.64 -1.70 23.16
CA VAL A 96 2.53 -1.16 23.95
C VAL A 96 3.07 -0.07 24.88
N GLY A 97 2.42 1.09 24.87
CA GLY A 97 2.84 2.28 25.61
C GLY A 97 3.68 3.26 24.82
N ASP A 98 4.15 2.90 23.63
CA ASP A 98 4.93 3.83 22.80
C ASP A 98 4.09 5.04 22.37
N GLU A 99 4.72 6.22 22.39
CA GLU A 99 4.18 7.41 21.76
C GLU A 99 4.35 7.30 20.24
N ILE A 100 3.26 7.54 19.52
CA ILE A 100 3.23 7.48 18.07
C ILE A 100 2.73 8.77 17.45
N ALA A 101 3.19 9.02 16.26
CA ALA A 101 2.70 10.04 15.37
C ALA A 101 2.10 9.39 14.11
N ILE A 102 1.04 10.01 13.60
CA ILE A 102 0.33 9.56 12.40
C ILE A 102 0.41 10.69 11.39
N ARG A 103 0.95 10.40 10.21
CA ARG A 103 1.13 11.36 9.11
C ARG A 103 0.47 10.87 7.83
N PRO A 104 -0.11 11.79 7.03
CA PRO A 104 -0.20 13.24 7.22
C PRO A 104 -1.08 13.67 8.39
N GLY A 105 -1.91 12.81 8.97
CA GLY A 105 -2.84 13.13 10.04
C GLY A 105 -4.11 13.82 9.54
N LYS A 106 -4.49 14.91 10.21
CA LYS A 106 -5.68 15.68 9.82
C LYS A 106 -5.34 16.65 8.69
N LEU A 107 -6.05 16.49 7.58
CA LEU A 107 -5.98 17.41 6.45
C LEU A 107 -7.02 18.51 6.62
N THR A 108 -6.62 19.76 6.40
CA THR A 108 -7.52 20.93 6.45
C THR A 108 -7.30 21.74 5.19
N ARG A 109 -8.36 21.97 4.42
CA ARG A 109 -8.33 22.82 3.25
C ARG A 109 -8.84 24.21 3.62
N SER A 110 -8.05 25.24 3.37
CA SER A 110 -8.47 26.62 3.55
C SER A 110 -9.43 26.99 2.42
N THR A 111 -10.65 27.37 2.77
CA THR A 111 -11.67 27.85 1.81
C THR A 111 -11.29 29.15 1.13
N SER A 112 -10.45 29.97 1.78
CA SER A 112 -10.04 31.29 1.25
C SER A 112 -8.85 31.22 0.29
N THR A 113 -7.89 30.31 0.52
CA THR A 113 -6.65 30.22 -0.27
C THR A 113 -6.56 28.95 -1.11
N GLY A 114 -7.46 28.00 -0.93
CA GLY A 114 -7.42 26.69 -1.59
C GLY A 114 -6.23 25.80 -1.16
N LYS A 115 -5.38 26.30 -0.25
CA LYS A 115 -4.21 25.55 0.21
C LYS A 115 -4.61 24.46 1.18
N THR A 116 -4.10 23.26 0.96
CA THR A 116 -4.21 22.14 1.88
C THR A 116 -3.10 22.24 2.93
N SER A 117 -3.47 22.17 4.20
CA SER A 117 -2.55 22.05 5.33
C SER A 117 -2.80 20.73 6.03
N TRP A 118 -1.77 20.21 6.68
CA TRP A 118 -1.83 18.96 7.41
C TRP A 118 -1.39 19.16 8.86
N THR A 119 -1.95 18.35 9.76
CA THR A 119 -1.59 18.37 11.18
C THR A 119 -1.39 16.94 11.65
N GLU A 120 -0.17 16.65 12.12
CA GLU A 120 0.18 15.35 12.68
C GLU A 120 -0.73 14.99 13.87
N ILE A 121 -1.24 13.76 13.89
CA ILE A 121 -2.00 13.23 15.01
C ILE A 121 -1.03 12.49 15.91
N LYS A 122 -0.93 12.89 17.18
CA LYS A 122 -0.13 12.21 18.21
C LYS A 122 -1.03 11.33 19.05
N SER A 123 -0.55 10.14 19.40
CA SER A 123 -1.28 9.18 20.21
C SER A 123 -0.32 8.25 20.97
N ILE A 124 -0.90 7.31 21.71
CA ILE A 124 -0.17 6.27 22.44
C ILE A 124 -0.77 4.92 22.04
N ILE A 125 0.11 3.93 21.88
CA ILE A 125 -0.30 2.54 21.62
C ILE A 125 -0.88 1.95 22.92
N LYS A 126 -2.12 1.54 22.88
CA LYS A 126 -2.81 0.87 24.00
C LYS A 126 -2.73 -0.63 23.89
N THR A 127 -2.92 -1.14 22.69
CA THR A 127 -2.93 -2.58 22.41
C THR A 127 -2.28 -2.88 21.09
N LEU A 128 -1.62 -4.00 21.00
CA LEU A 128 -1.12 -4.58 19.75
C LEU A 128 -1.73 -5.97 19.61
N GLN A 129 -2.27 -6.28 18.45
CA GLN A 129 -2.92 -7.55 18.20
C GLN A 129 -2.59 -8.08 16.82
N ALA A 130 -2.30 -9.37 16.74
CA ALA A 130 -2.15 -10.09 15.51
C ALA A 130 -3.13 -11.27 15.53
N ASP A 131 -4.11 -11.25 14.61
CA ASP A 131 -5.24 -12.19 14.62
C ASP A 131 -5.93 -12.19 16.00
N SER A 132 -5.96 -13.30 16.71
CA SER A 132 -6.53 -13.43 18.04
C SER A 132 -5.53 -13.19 19.20
N ASN A 133 -4.24 -12.98 18.89
CA ASN A 133 -3.18 -12.89 19.88
C ASN A 133 -2.88 -11.44 20.26
N GLN A 134 -2.85 -11.17 21.57
CA GLN A 134 -2.34 -9.91 22.10
C GLN A 134 -0.81 -9.93 22.17
N LEU A 135 -0.19 -8.84 21.74
CA LEU A 135 1.25 -8.69 21.67
C LEU A 135 1.72 -7.56 22.59
N MET A 136 2.88 -7.72 23.20
CA MET A 136 3.56 -6.63 23.93
C MET A 136 4.41 -5.77 22.99
N TYR A 137 4.88 -6.34 21.92
CA TYR A 137 5.63 -5.65 20.85
C TYR A 137 5.33 -6.30 19.50
N ALA A 138 5.47 -5.51 18.44
CA ALA A 138 5.26 -5.94 17.07
C ALA A 138 6.46 -5.55 16.20
N ILE A 139 6.86 -6.44 15.32
CA ILE A 139 7.99 -6.34 14.41
C ILE A 139 7.52 -6.47 12.97
N PRO A 140 8.36 -6.14 11.96
CA PRO A 140 8.01 -6.30 10.55
C PRO A 140 7.57 -7.72 10.20
N GLY A 141 6.43 -7.82 9.55
CA GLY A 141 5.84 -9.07 9.04
C GLY A 141 4.41 -9.27 9.52
N GLY A 142 3.52 -9.65 8.59
CA GLY A 142 2.11 -9.87 8.85
C GLY A 142 1.31 -8.57 9.05
N LEU A 143 0.03 -8.75 9.38
CA LEU A 143 -0.91 -7.69 9.69
C LEU A 143 -1.01 -7.51 11.20
N ILE A 144 -0.91 -6.28 11.65
CA ILE A 144 -0.98 -5.90 13.06
C ILE A 144 -2.10 -4.87 13.24
N ALA A 145 -2.94 -5.10 14.22
CA ALA A 145 -3.90 -4.11 14.70
C ALA A 145 -3.30 -3.33 15.87
N VAL A 146 -3.28 -2.01 15.74
CA VAL A 146 -2.76 -1.07 16.73
C VAL A 146 -3.92 -0.31 17.32
N GLY A 147 -4.30 -0.63 18.55
CA GLY A 147 -5.27 0.14 19.31
C GLY A 147 -4.61 1.39 19.88
N THR A 148 -5.20 2.55 19.61
CA THR A 148 -4.66 3.85 19.95
C THR A 148 -5.58 4.63 20.87
N LYS A 149 -5.19 5.85 21.25
CA LYS A 149 -6.06 6.85 21.90
C LYS A 149 -6.62 7.88 20.92
N VAL A 150 -6.49 7.66 19.61
CA VAL A 150 -7.05 8.55 18.59
C VAL A 150 -8.56 8.53 18.68
N ASP A 151 -9.19 9.68 18.48
CA ASP A 151 -10.64 9.79 18.40
C ASP A 151 -11.16 8.80 17.32
N PRO A 152 -12.11 7.92 17.67
CA PRO A 152 -12.68 6.94 16.75
C PRO A 152 -13.23 7.52 15.44
N GLN A 153 -13.61 8.80 15.44
CA GLN A 153 -14.07 9.49 14.25
C GLN A 153 -13.01 9.49 13.12
N PHE A 154 -11.71 9.53 13.48
CA PHE A 154 -10.63 9.47 12.49
C PHE A 154 -10.37 8.08 11.95
N THR A 155 -10.85 7.03 12.63
CA THR A 155 -10.61 5.63 12.22
C THR A 155 -11.85 4.97 11.61
N ARG A 156 -13.01 5.60 11.76
CA ARG A 156 -14.27 5.12 11.19
C ARG A 156 -14.21 5.09 9.66
N SER A 157 -14.79 4.06 9.07
CA SER A 157 -14.90 3.91 7.60
C SER A 157 -13.56 3.97 6.85
N ASP A 158 -12.50 3.40 7.44
CA ASP A 158 -11.16 3.36 6.84
C ASP A 158 -10.52 4.74 6.58
N ASN A 159 -10.93 5.80 7.29
CA ASN A 159 -10.42 7.17 7.09
C ASN A 159 -8.90 7.34 7.34
N MET A 160 -8.25 6.36 7.98
CA MET A 160 -6.79 6.38 8.19
C MET A 160 -6.02 5.55 7.16
N VAL A 161 -6.67 4.98 6.16
CA VAL A 161 -5.98 4.20 5.13
C VAL A 161 -5.00 5.08 4.37
N GLY A 162 -3.82 4.55 4.09
CA GLY A 162 -2.73 5.27 3.44
C GLY A 162 -1.87 6.13 4.36
N GLN A 163 -2.28 6.33 5.61
CA GLN A 163 -1.46 7.04 6.58
C GLN A 163 -0.32 6.17 7.12
N ILE A 164 0.67 6.81 7.67
CA ILE A 164 1.87 6.20 8.21
C ILE A 164 1.92 6.42 9.72
N ILE A 165 2.25 5.37 10.45
CA ILE A 165 2.46 5.41 11.89
C ILE A 165 3.94 5.18 12.20
N GLY A 166 4.49 6.01 13.07
CA GLY A 166 5.87 5.89 13.54
C GLY A 166 6.12 6.70 14.81
N HIS A 167 7.37 6.79 15.24
CA HIS A 167 7.71 7.60 16.41
C HIS A 167 7.72 9.10 16.08
N PRO A 168 7.27 9.97 16.99
CA PRO A 168 7.29 11.42 16.79
C PRO A 168 8.70 11.93 16.46
N GLY A 169 8.80 12.82 15.48
CA GLY A 169 10.07 13.40 15.05
C GLY A 169 11.01 12.50 14.25
N LYS A 170 10.66 11.23 14.04
CA LYS A 170 11.45 10.25 13.25
C LYS A 170 10.75 9.78 11.99
N MET A 171 9.69 10.43 11.62
CA MET A 171 8.89 10.11 10.43
C MET A 171 9.31 10.96 9.23
N PRO A 172 9.13 10.47 8.01
CA PRO A 172 9.37 11.24 6.79
C PRO A 172 8.50 12.49 6.75
N GLU A 173 8.95 13.48 6.00
CA GLU A 173 8.18 14.68 5.72
C GLU A 173 7.00 14.37 4.78
N VAL A 174 6.02 15.27 4.79
CA VAL A 174 4.87 15.19 3.90
C VAL A 174 5.15 16.07 2.68
N PHE A 175 5.17 15.46 1.51
CA PHE A 175 5.45 16.14 0.24
C PHE A 175 4.15 16.37 -0.53
N ILE A 176 4.03 17.54 -1.14
CA ILE A 176 2.92 17.91 -2.03
C ILE A 176 3.34 17.71 -3.49
N GLU A 177 4.63 17.83 -3.76
CA GLU A 177 5.22 17.71 -5.07
C GLU A 177 6.40 16.73 -5.00
N ILE A 178 6.48 15.81 -5.94
CA ILE A 178 7.51 14.77 -5.98
C ILE A 178 8.10 14.61 -7.38
N ASP A 179 9.39 14.37 -7.44
CA ASP A 179 10.09 13.96 -8.65
C ASP A 179 10.12 12.43 -8.72
N VAL A 180 9.57 11.86 -9.76
CA VAL A 180 9.47 10.40 -9.93
C VAL A 180 10.15 9.96 -11.21
N GLN A 181 11.09 9.04 -11.08
CA GLN A 181 11.64 8.33 -12.24
C GLN A 181 10.70 7.16 -12.56
N THR A 182 10.11 7.19 -13.76
CA THR A 182 9.14 6.18 -14.21
C THR A 182 9.75 5.27 -15.26
N THR A 183 9.35 4.01 -15.22
CA THR A 183 9.65 3.04 -16.28
C THR A 183 8.33 2.52 -16.82
N PHE A 184 8.06 2.76 -18.09
CA PHE A 184 6.82 2.31 -18.72
C PHE A 184 6.85 0.82 -19.02
N LEU A 185 5.74 0.15 -18.78
CA LEU A 185 5.52 -1.20 -19.26
C LEU A 185 5.39 -1.15 -20.78
N LYS A 186 6.20 -1.94 -21.48
CA LYS A 186 6.19 -2.01 -22.95
C LYS A 186 4.87 -2.53 -23.52
N ARG A 187 4.10 -3.28 -22.72
CA ARG A 187 2.86 -3.92 -23.14
C ARG A 187 1.94 -4.12 -21.94
N ILE A 188 0.66 -3.84 -22.12
CA ILE A 188 -0.37 -4.17 -21.15
C ILE A 188 -0.69 -5.66 -21.29
N VAL A 189 -0.49 -6.43 -20.22
CA VAL A 189 -0.77 -7.87 -20.19
C VAL A 189 -2.30 -8.08 -20.28
N GLY A 190 -2.75 -8.91 -21.22
CA GLY A 190 -4.16 -9.27 -21.37
C GLY A 190 -4.91 -8.55 -22.49
N THR A 191 -4.31 -7.60 -23.19
CA THR A 191 -4.90 -6.98 -24.39
C THR A 191 -4.45 -7.70 -25.65
N LYS A 192 -5.39 -7.99 -26.55
CA LYS A 192 -5.10 -8.65 -27.84
C LYS A 192 -4.63 -7.70 -28.93
N GLU A 193 -4.68 -6.40 -28.71
CA GLU A 193 -4.37 -5.39 -29.71
C GLU A 193 -2.90 -4.96 -29.64
N ASP A 194 -2.20 -5.11 -30.74
CA ASP A 194 -0.81 -4.70 -30.90
C ASP A 194 -0.59 -3.16 -30.87
N ASN A 195 -1.67 -2.39 -30.82
CA ASN A 195 -1.64 -0.92 -30.90
C ASN A 195 -1.60 -0.18 -29.55
N ASN A 196 -1.67 -0.87 -28.42
CA ASN A 196 -1.60 -0.22 -27.10
C ASN A 196 -0.16 -0.08 -26.62
N ARG A 197 0.67 0.66 -27.38
CA ARG A 197 1.88 1.25 -26.80
C ARG A 197 1.44 2.38 -25.89
N ILE A 198 1.94 2.35 -24.65
CA ILE A 198 1.75 3.47 -23.72
C ILE A 198 2.42 4.67 -24.40
N GLU A 199 1.61 5.68 -24.76
CA GLU A 199 2.10 6.96 -25.23
C GLU A 199 2.82 7.68 -24.09
N ASN A 200 3.70 8.63 -24.46
CA ASN A 200 4.40 9.44 -23.46
C ASN A 200 3.39 10.22 -22.61
N ILE A 201 3.68 10.32 -21.31
CA ILE A 201 2.90 11.16 -20.39
C ILE A 201 3.12 12.63 -20.79
N ARG A 202 2.05 13.42 -20.73
CA ARG A 202 2.05 14.85 -21.10
C ARG A 202 1.97 15.73 -19.85
N THR A 203 2.49 16.92 -19.94
CA THR A 203 2.29 17.95 -18.93
C THR A 203 0.80 18.27 -18.81
N ASP A 204 0.33 18.60 -17.61
CA ASP A 204 -1.07 18.84 -17.23
C ASP A 204 -1.99 17.59 -17.33
N GLU A 205 -1.42 16.41 -17.53
CA GLU A 205 -2.18 15.16 -17.45
C GLU A 205 -2.42 14.75 -16.00
N THR A 206 -3.65 14.29 -15.71
CA THR A 206 -3.99 13.75 -14.38
C THR A 206 -3.75 12.26 -14.34
N LEU A 207 -2.91 11.81 -13.42
CA LEU A 207 -2.58 10.40 -13.22
C LEU A 207 -3.16 9.90 -11.91
N LEU A 208 -3.62 8.65 -11.91
CA LEU A 208 -3.91 7.92 -10.68
C LEU A 208 -2.64 7.24 -10.18
N ILE A 209 -2.21 7.61 -8.99
CA ILE A 209 -0.95 7.13 -8.41
C ILE A 209 -1.26 6.30 -7.18
N ASN A 210 -0.77 5.07 -7.16
CA ASN A 210 -0.88 4.17 -6.02
C ASN A 210 0.40 4.24 -5.19
N ILE A 211 0.29 4.70 -3.94
CA ILE A 211 1.41 4.78 -3.00
C ILE A 211 1.06 4.00 -1.74
N GLY A 212 1.75 2.88 -1.51
CA GLY A 212 1.45 2.02 -0.39
C GLY A 212 0.03 1.44 -0.48
N SER A 213 -0.83 1.79 0.46
CA SER A 213 -2.22 1.33 0.54
C SER A 213 -3.25 2.34 0.04
N THR A 214 -2.81 3.49 -0.45
CA THR A 214 -3.71 4.55 -0.94
C THR A 214 -3.54 4.81 -2.42
N SER A 215 -4.61 5.26 -3.07
CA SER A 215 -4.61 5.78 -4.43
C SER A 215 -4.90 7.28 -4.38
N CYS A 216 -4.09 8.08 -5.03
CA CYS A 216 -4.30 9.52 -5.10
C CYS A 216 -4.20 10.03 -6.53
N GLY A 217 -4.91 11.10 -6.85
CA GLY A 217 -4.77 11.85 -8.08
C GLY A 217 -3.48 12.69 -8.05
N GLY A 218 -2.78 12.77 -9.15
CA GLY A 218 -1.62 13.63 -9.30
C GLY A 218 -1.63 14.30 -10.65
N ASN A 219 -1.38 15.62 -10.65
CA ASN A 219 -1.23 16.37 -11.89
C ASN A 219 0.24 16.45 -12.30
N VAL A 220 0.53 16.14 -13.53
CA VAL A 220 1.89 16.19 -14.07
C VAL A 220 2.29 17.65 -14.29
N VAL A 221 3.23 18.14 -13.51
CA VAL A 221 3.74 19.50 -13.59
C VAL A 221 4.74 19.66 -14.74
N SER A 222 5.67 18.72 -14.85
CA SER A 222 6.64 18.72 -15.95
C SER A 222 7.14 17.31 -16.25
N VAL A 223 7.52 17.08 -17.48
CA VAL A 223 8.10 15.82 -17.97
C VAL A 223 9.47 16.12 -18.53
N ARG A 224 10.49 15.38 -18.08
CA ARG A 224 11.84 15.43 -18.63
C ARG A 224 12.19 14.06 -19.19
N ASP A 225 12.39 13.98 -20.49
CA ASP A 225 12.81 12.75 -21.14
C ASP A 225 14.28 12.49 -20.84
N VAL A 226 14.55 11.38 -20.14
CA VAL A 226 15.90 10.87 -19.92
C VAL A 226 16.17 9.81 -20.99
N SER A 227 16.77 10.21 -22.10
CA SER A 227 16.89 9.45 -23.35
C SER A 227 17.75 8.17 -23.28
N LEU A 228 18.34 7.81 -22.14
CA LEU A 228 19.29 6.71 -22.07
C LEU A 228 18.73 5.35 -21.63
N LEU A 229 17.49 5.24 -21.12
CA LEU A 229 16.99 3.99 -20.50
C LEU A 229 15.48 3.71 -20.68
N ASN A 230 14.78 4.29 -21.65
CA ASN A 230 13.30 4.21 -21.72
C ASN A 230 12.61 4.62 -20.40
N SER A 231 13.20 5.53 -19.66
CA SER A 231 12.67 6.08 -18.43
C SER A 231 12.49 7.58 -18.58
N SER A 232 11.36 8.09 -18.09
CA SER A 232 11.08 9.53 -18.05
C SER A 232 11.13 9.99 -16.60
N LEU A 233 11.77 11.16 -16.35
CA LEU A 233 11.67 11.84 -15.06
C LEU A 233 10.44 12.73 -15.13
N ILE A 234 9.48 12.45 -14.25
CA ILE A 234 8.21 13.17 -14.20
C ILE A 234 8.13 13.89 -12.88
N ILE A 235 7.87 15.17 -12.91
CA ILE A 235 7.53 15.95 -11.71
C ILE A 235 6.01 15.97 -11.60
N ILE A 236 5.53 15.40 -10.51
CA ILE A 236 4.09 15.28 -10.24
C ILE A 236 3.76 16.13 -9.01
N ALA A 237 2.86 17.08 -9.19
CA ALA A 237 2.19 17.70 -8.05
C ALA A 237 1.10 16.74 -7.57
N LEU A 238 1.25 16.21 -6.39
CA LEU A 238 0.23 15.39 -5.76
C LEU A 238 -0.87 16.31 -5.26
N GLU A 239 -2.03 16.27 -5.88
CA GLU A 239 -3.25 16.75 -5.22
C GLU A 239 -3.57 15.76 -4.09
N LEU A 240 -2.94 16.00 -2.94
CA LEU A 240 -3.21 15.21 -1.74
C LEU A 240 -4.70 15.29 -1.42
N CYS A 241 -5.42 14.23 -1.79
CA CYS A 241 -6.73 13.92 -1.24
C CYS A 241 -7.87 14.91 -1.52
N LYS A 242 -8.12 15.23 -2.77
CA LYS A 242 -9.42 15.77 -3.13
C LYS A 242 -10.51 14.70 -3.03
N ASP A 243 -10.19 13.48 -3.42
CA ASP A 243 -11.16 12.40 -3.57
C ASP A 243 -11.45 11.64 -2.26
N LEU A 244 -10.52 11.59 -1.31
CA LEU A 244 -10.76 10.98 0.01
C LEU A 244 -11.67 11.82 0.92
N ILE A 245 -11.76 13.13 0.69
CA ILE A 245 -12.64 14.02 1.47
C ILE A 245 -14.04 14.02 0.86
N ASP A 246 -14.16 14.01 -0.48
CA ASP A 246 -15.46 14.09 -1.15
C ASP A 246 -16.20 12.73 -1.15
N GLU A 247 -15.51 11.60 -1.21
CA GLU A 247 -16.16 10.28 -1.06
C GLU A 247 -16.58 9.97 0.39
N ALA A 248 -15.86 10.46 1.39
CA ALA A 248 -16.23 10.26 2.79
C ALA A 248 -17.41 11.13 3.23
N CYS A 249 -17.70 12.24 2.52
CA CYS A 249 -18.86 13.11 2.79
C CYS A 249 -20.12 12.71 2.03
N MET A 250 -20.05 11.79 1.05
CA MET A 250 -21.20 11.39 0.22
C MET A 250 -21.65 9.94 0.41
N ARG A 251 -21.18 9.24 1.43
CA ARG A 251 -21.69 7.91 1.78
C ARG A 251 -22.17 7.83 3.22
#